data_f8b7240c56dca1b2a377d6e391ddf2df
#
_entry.id   f8b7240c56dca1b2a377d6e391ddf2df
#
_cell.length_a   1.000
_cell.length_b   1.000
_cell.length_c   1.000
_cell.angle_alpha   90.00
_cell.angle_beta   90.00
_cell.angle_gamma   90.00
#
_symmetry.space_group_name_H-M   'P 1'
#
loop_
_entity.id
_entity.type
_entity.pdbx_description
1 polymer ?
#
loop_
_entity_poly.entity_id
_entity_poly.type
_entity_poly.pdbx_seq_one_letter_code
_entity_poly.pdbx_strand_id
1 'polypeptide(L)'
;MTWSLERAEDHLLSLELFGMRFGLERMRRLLTVLGSPQRAFRAIHVVGTNGKSSTVRMAAGILEEHGLRTGSYLSPHLSTFAERIRIGDADSDPATFGAAVQRAAEAAAMVDRTLSGGEHVTQFELMTAAALSELARREVEVAVVEAGLGGRHDATNVLDAPVVALTNVGLEHTRWLGPTVADIAREKLAVVVPGATLVVGELDAEAEAEVAKVAARVVHAGSGADSVLRGFHRSNFAVARAAADALIGPLDETAVLRAAAAVDVPGRFQVVAEEPLTIFDGAHNPSGVAALASALTETMEARPLVAVVSVLDDKDAAGMLSALLPLCAGAVFTASRNPRALSPATLASLAAQLGGPPSEIESDPRRAVERAQELAGRGGAVVATGSIYLVADLLSDPGRRAASAL
;
A
#
# COMPACT_ATOMS: atom_id res chain seq x y z
N MET A 1 -22.80 -6.94 -23.14
CA MET A 1 -21.78 -7.92 -22.68
C MET A 1 -20.98 -7.25 -21.58
N THR A 2 -20.77 -7.95 -20.48
CA THR A 2 -19.90 -7.49 -19.38
C THR A 2 -18.44 -7.50 -19.84
N TRP A 3 -17.64 -6.52 -19.40
CA TRP A 3 -16.22 -6.48 -19.73
C TRP A 3 -15.48 -7.66 -19.09
N SER A 4 -14.51 -8.21 -19.82
CA SER A 4 -13.52 -9.12 -19.25
C SER A 4 -12.52 -8.36 -18.37
N LEU A 5 -11.78 -9.06 -17.53
CA LEU A 5 -10.68 -8.50 -16.75
C LEU A 5 -9.69 -7.75 -17.65
N GLU A 6 -9.24 -8.37 -18.72
CA GLU A 6 -8.28 -7.79 -19.67
C GLU A 6 -8.79 -6.48 -20.27
N ARG A 7 -10.05 -6.44 -20.73
CA ARG A 7 -10.66 -5.22 -21.26
C ARG A 7 -10.75 -4.13 -20.20
N ALA A 8 -11.06 -4.47 -18.96
CA ALA A 8 -11.14 -3.51 -17.86
C ALA A 8 -9.76 -2.93 -17.54
N GLU A 9 -8.73 -3.78 -17.50
CA GLU A 9 -7.34 -3.36 -17.28
C GLU A 9 -6.82 -2.50 -18.44
N ASP A 10 -7.07 -2.89 -19.70
CA ASP A 10 -6.71 -2.09 -20.87
C ASP A 10 -7.37 -0.71 -20.85
N HIS A 11 -8.64 -0.62 -20.44
CA HIS A 11 -9.32 0.66 -20.30
C HIS A 11 -8.68 1.51 -19.19
N LEU A 12 -8.43 0.93 -18.01
CA LEU A 12 -7.76 1.65 -16.92
C LEU A 12 -6.37 2.14 -17.35
N LEU A 13 -5.58 1.32 -18.04
CA LEU A 13 -4.25 1.69 -18.53
C LEU A 13 -4.27 2.74 -19.64
N SER A 14 -5.39 2.90 -20.36
CA SER A 14 -5.56 3.92 -21.39
C SER A 14 -5.84 5.32 -20.80
N LEU A 15 -6.22 5.40 -19.52
CA LEU A 15 -6.47 6.68 -18.86
C LEU A 15 -5.19 7.32 -18.35
N GLU A 16 -5.18 8.64 -18.23
CA GLU A 16 -4.03 9.36 -17.68
C GLU A 16 -3.74 8.92 -16.25
N LEU A 17 -2.51 8.45 -16.04
CA LEU A 17 -2.01 7.99 -14.74
C LEU A 17 -1.88 9.13 -13.73
N PHE A 18 -1.47 10.31 -14.20
CA PHE A 18 -1.12 11.48 -13.39
C PHE A 18 -1.78 12.77 -13.92
N GLY A 19 -3.05 12.69 -14.18
CA GLY A 19 -3.81 13.93 -14.15
C GLY A 19 -4.02 14.35 -12.69
N MET A 20 -2.97 14.61 -11.91
CA MET A 20 -3.14 15.26 -10.61
C MET A 20 -3.66 16.68 -10.84
N ARG A 21 -4.89 16.77 -11.21
CA ARG A 21 -5.66 17.99 -11.18
C ARG A 21 -6.32 18.05 -9.82
N PHE A 22 -5.82 18.96 -9.00
CA PHE A 22 -6.33 19.19 -7.66
C PHE A 22 -7.84 19.44 -7.69
N GLY A 23 -8.57 18.75 -6.84
CA GLY A 23 -10.01 18.92 -6.68
C GLY A 23 -10.77 17.59 -6.70
N LEU A 24 -11.83 17.52 -5.89
CA LEU A 24 -12.67 16.33 -5.75
C LEU A 24 -13.98 16.44 -6.58
N GLU A 25 -14.13 17.50 -7.37
CA GLU A 25 -15.38 17.77 -8.07
C GLU A 25 -15.71 16.68 -9.09
N ARG A 26 -14.72 16.23 -9.89
CA ARG A 26 -14.91 15.12 -10.85
C ARG A 26 -15.35 13.84 -10.13
N MET A 27 -14.66 13.51 -9.03
CA MET A 27 -14.98 12.34 -8.23
C MET A 27 -16.38 12.41 -7.62
N ARG A 28 -16.78 13.57 -7.08
CA ARG A 28 -18.13 13.77 -6.54
C ARG A 28 -19.21 13.64 -7.62
N ARG A 29 -19.00 14.20 -8.80
CA ARG A 29 -19.92 14.03 -9.96
C ARG A 29 -20.01 12.57 -10.36
N LEU A 30 -18.87 11.89 -10.46
CA LEU A 30 -18.82 10.47 -10.82
C LEU A 30 -19.62 9.60 -9.84
N LEU A 31 -19.43 9.82 -8.55
CA LEU A 31 -20.19 9.11 -7.51
C LEU A 31 -21.67 9.48 -7.53
N THR A 32 -22.02 10.72 -7.85
CA THR A 32 -23.42 11.13 -7.99
C THR A 32 -24.11 10.37 -9.11
N VAL A 33 -23.45 10.22 -10.27
CA VAL A 33 -23.98 9.42 -11.39
C VAL A 33 -24.15 7.95 -10.99
N LEU A 34 -23.26 7.42 -10.14
CA LEU A 34 -23.31 6.05 -9.62
C LEU A 34 -24.31 5.87 -8.44
N GLY A 35 -25.06 6.91 -8.05
CA GLY A 35 -26.04 6.84 -6.96
C GLY A 35 -25.45 7.02 -5.56
N SER A 36 -24.27 7.64 -5.45
CA SER A 36 -23.57 7.92 -4.17
C SER A 36 -23.27 6.67 -3.34
N PRO A 37 -22.60 5.64 -3.93
CA PRO A 37 -22.38 4.34 -3.32
C PRO A 37 -21.56 4.41 -2.02
N GLN A 38 -20.70 5.42 -1.85
CA GLN A 38 -19.91 5.65 -0.63
C GLN A 38 -20.75 5.88 0.63
N ARG A 39 -22.05 6.12 0.50
CA ARG A 39 -22.99 6.31 1.63
C ARG A 39 -23.68 5.02 2.08
N ALA A 40 -23.45 3.92 1.37
CA ALA A 40 -24.12 2.64 1.63
C ALA A 40 -23.50 1.85 2.81
N PHE A 41 -22.33 2.22 3.26
CA PHE A 41 -21.56 1.51 4.29
C PHE A 41 -20.84 2.48 5.24
N ARG A 42 -20.44 2.00 6.41
CA ARG A 42 -19.50 2.74 7.27
C ARG A 42 -18.07 2.53 6.74
N ALA A 43 -17.19 3.52 6.95
CA ALA A 43 -15.84 3.42 6.46
C ALA A 43 -14.78 3.62 7.55
N ILE A 44 -13.67 2.88 7.45
CA ILE A 44 -12.37 3.24 8.03
C ILE A 44 -11.52 3.75 6.88
N HIS A 45 -11.05 5.01 6.96
CA HIS A 45 -10.20 5.61 5.94
C HIS A 45 -8.75 5.59 6.41
N VAL A 46 -7.90 4.82 5.71
CA VAL A 46 -6.51 4.60 6.11
C VAL A 46 -5.59 5.49 5.28
N VAL A 47 -4.87 6.37 5.96
CA VAL A 47 -3.87 7.28 5.39
C VAL A 47 -2.51 7.02 6.04
N GLY A 48 -1.44 7.46 5.40
CA GLY A 48 -0.09 7.32 5.94
C GLY A 48 0.96 7.26 4.83
N THR A 49 2.22 7.20 5.20
CA THR A 49 3.32 7.00 4.26
C THR A 49 3.50 5.49 4.01
N ASN A 50 3.81 4.71 5.01
CA ASN A 50 3.99 3.27 4.95
C ASN A 50 2.91 2.52 5.75
N GLY A 51 2.73 1.23 5.48
CA GLY A 51 1.86 0.35 6.27
C GLY A 51 0.35 0.42 5.95
N LYS A 52 -0.09 1.31 5.05
CA LYS A 52 -1.51 1.48 4.71
C LYS A 52 -2.21 0.18 4.31
N SER A 53 -1.73 -0.49 3.27
CA SER A 53 -2.34 -1.73 2.76
C SER A 53 -2.37 -2.85 3.81
N SER A 54 -1.31 -2.97 4.62
CA SER A 54 -1.26 -3.91 5.75
C SER A 54 -2.34 -3.58 6.78
N THR A 55 -2.44 -2.31 7.18
CA THR A 55 -3.45 -1.85 8.14
C THR A 55 -4.87 -2.07 7.62
N VAL A 56 -5.11 -1.83 6.32
CA VAL A 56 -6.42 -2.08 5.68
C VAL A 56 -6.80 -3.56 5.78
N ARG A 57 -5.90 -4.47 5.36
CA ARG A 57 -6.16 -5.92 5.42
C ARG A 57 -6.38 -6.40 6.86
N MET A 58 -5.54 -5.95 7.79
CA MET A 58 -5.64 -6.30 9.21
C MET A 58 -6.94 -5.79 9.84
N ALA A 59 -7.34 -4.54 9.57
CA ALA A 59 -8.57 -3.98 10.10
C ALA A 59 -9.81 -4.70 9.53
N ALA A 60 -9.82 -5.00 8.23
CA ALA A 60 -10.88 -5.78 7.62
C ALA A 60 -10.98 -7.18 8.25
N GLY A 61 -9.86 -7.88 8.42
CA GLY A 61 -9.84 -9.20 9.06
C GLY A 61 -10.33 -9.19 10.52
N ILE A 62 -9.95 -8.16 11.31
CA ILE A 62 -10.48 -7.99 12.66
C ILE A 62 -12.01 -7.84 12.65
N LEU A 63 -12.53 -7.00 11.76
CA LEU A 63 -13.97 -6.75 11.65
C LEU A 63 -14.75 -7.99 11.16
N GLU A 64 -14.16 -8.79 10.26
CA GLU A 64 -14.72 -10.07 9.82
C GLU A 64 -14.82 -11.10 10.95
N GLU A 65 -13.77 -11.22 11.75
CA GLU A 65 -13.77 -12.10 12.92
C GLU A 65 -14.80 -11.67 13.96
N HIS A 66 -15.29 -10.43 13.90
CA HIS A 66 -16.44 -9.91 14.68
C HIS A 66 -17.78 -10.06 13.94
N GLY A 67 -17.82 -10.80 12.83
CA GLY A 67 -19.03 -11.16 12.11
C GLY A 67 -19.58 -10.09 11.16
N LEU A 68 -18.82 -9.06 10.83
CA LEU A 68 -19.22 -8.01 9.88
C LEU A 68 -18.88 -8.39 8.44
N ARG A 69 -19.76 -8.06 7.49
CA ARG A 69 -19.42 -8.13 6.07
C ARG A 69 -18.51 -6.96 5.72
N THR A 70 -17.24 -7.26 5.49
CA THR A 70 -16.23 -6.26 5.17
C THR A 70 -15.94 -6.17 3.68
N GLY A 71 -15.45 -5.03 3.27
CA GLY A 71 -14.83 -4.85 1.98
C GLY A 71 -13.61 -3.96 2.10
N SER A 72 -12.65 -4.12 1.19
CA SER A 72 -11.42 -3.33 1.21
C SER A 72 -11.14 -2.73 -0.16
N TYR A 73 -10.58 -1.51 -0.15
CA TYR A 73 -9.98 -0.88 -1.31
C TYR A 73 -8.51 -0.61 -1.04
N LEU A 74 -7.65 -1.12 -1.92
CA LEU A 74 -6.19 -1.14 -1.78
C LEU A 74 -5.50 -0.48 -2.97
N SER A 75 -4.31 0.08 -2.75
CA SER A 75 -3.43 0.57 -3.83
C SER A 75 -1.96 0.61 -3.39
N PRO A 76 -1.02 0.27 -4.30
CA PRO A 76 -1.22 -0.35 -5.59
C PRO A 76 -1.55 -1.86 -5.47
N HIS A 77 -1.67 -2.54 -6.61
CA HIS A 77 -1.75 -4.00 -6.70
C HIS A 77 -0.37 -4.62 -7.02
N LEU A 78 -0.24 -5.93 -6.85
CA LEU A 78 0.96 -6.68 -7.23
C LEU A 78 0.82 -7.31 -8.62
N SER A 79 -0.26 -8.03 -8.88
CA SER A 79 -0.43 -8.79 -10.11
C SER A 79 -1.55 -8.25 -11.00
N THR A 80 -2.72 -7.95 -10.46
CA THR A 80 -3.90 -7.48 -11.20
C THR A 80 -4.62 -6.34 -10.50
N PHE A 81 -5.28 -5.48 -11.28
CA PHE A 81 -6.14 -4.44 -10.70
C PHE A 81 -7.27 -5.00 -9.84
N ALA A 82 -7.69 -6.25 -10.07
CA ALA A 82 -8.75 -6.89 -9.29
C ALA A 82 -8.42 -7.00 -7.79
N GLU A 83 -7.13 -7.15 -7.44
CA GLU A 83 -6.63 -7.16 -6.05
C GLU A 83 -6.99 -5.89 -5.26
N ARG A 84 -7.28 -4.78 -5.97
CA ARG A 84 -7.62 -3.51 -5.33
C ARG A 84 -9.00 -3.50 -4.69
N ILE A 85 -9.90 -4.41 -5.10
CA ILE A 85 -11.24 -4.56 -4.54
C ILE A 85 -11.33 -5.92 -3.85
N ARG A 86 -11.56 -5.95 -2.56
CA ARG A 86 -11.73 -7.19 -1.80
C ARG A 86 -13.10 -7.21 -1.13
N ILE A 87 -13.69 -8.39 -1.08
CA ILE A 87 -14.89 -8.67 -0.31
C ILE A 87 -14.53 -9.78 0.67
N GLY A 88 -14.54 -9.44 1.93
CA GLY A 88 -13.95 -10.30 2.92
C GLY A 88 -12.45 -10.48 2.70
N ASP A 89 -11.96 -11.69 2.82
CA ASP A 89 -10.57 -12.08 2.61
C ASP A 89 -10.21 -12.33 1.14
N ALA A 90 -11.20 -12.30 0.21
CA ALA A 90 -11.01 -12.62 -1.19
C ALA A 90 -10.89 -11.38 -2.08
N ASP A 91 -9.96 -11.43 -3.03
CA ASP A 91 -9.87 -10.46 -4.12
C ASP A 91 -11.07 -10.60 -5.07
N SER A 92 -11.46 -9.50 -5.71
CA SER A 92 -12.57 -9.52 -6.68
C SER A 92 -12.27 -10.50 -7.82
N ASP A 93 -13.23 -11.35 -8.14
CA ASP A 93 -13.10 -12.23 -9.31
C ASP A 93 -13.10 -11.45 -10.63
N PRO A 94 -12.51 -12.00 -11.70
CA PRO A 94 -12.36 -11.31 -12.99
C PRO A 94 -13.67 -10.75 -13.58
N ALA A 95 -14.77 -11.46 -13.45
CA ALA A 95 -16.05 -11.03 -14.02
C ALA A 95 -16.67 -9.90 -13.21
N THR A 96 -16.62 -9.98 -11.88
CA THR A 96 -17.05 -8.94 -10.95
C THR A 96 -16.24 -7.67 -11.17
N PHE A 97 -14.91 -7.78 -11.25
CA PHE A 97 -14.04 -6.65 -11.51
C PHE A 97 -14.35 -5.97 -12.84
N GLY A 98 -14.45 -6.77 -13.93
CA GLY A 98 -14.80 -6.26 -15.25
C GLY A 98 -16.13 -5.50 -15.27
N ALA A 99 -17.15 -6.02 -14.58
CA ALA A 99 -18.44 -5.36 -14.44
C ALA A 99 -18.37 -4.06 -13.62
N ALA A 100 -17.57 -4.02 -12.55
CA ALA A 100 -17.41 -2.84 -11.73
C ALA A 100 -16.73 -1.70 -12.50
N VAL A 101 -15.64 -2.01 -13.21
CA VAL A 101 -14.92 -1.03 -14.04
C VAL A 101 -15.80 -0.55 -15.19
N GLN A 102 -16.56 -1.44 -15.84
CA GLN A 102 -17.48 -1.05 -16.92
C GLN A 102 -18.52 -0.03 -16.43
N ARG A 103 -19.18 -0.28 -15.30
CA ARG A 103 -20.16 0.66 -14.72
C ARG A 103 -19.54 2.02 -14.43
N ALA A 104 -18.35 2.03 -13.84
CA ALA A 104 -17.63 3.27 -13.55
C ALA A 104 -17.22 4.00 -14.84
N ALA A 105 -16.79 3.29 -15.88
CA ALA A 105 -16.43 3.87 -17.18
C ALA A 105 -17.64 4.48 -17.89
N GLU A 106 -18.80 3.81 -17.86
CA GLU A 106 -20.06 4.36 -18.42
C GLU A 106 -20.47 5.64 -17.69
N ALA A 107 -20.35 5.69 -16.36
CA ALA A 107 -20.59 6.91 -15.57
C ALA A 107 -19.55 8.00 -15.84
N ALA A 108 -18.27 7.65 -15.96
CA ALA A 108 -17.18 8.56 -16.29
C ALA A 108 -17.41 9.24 -17.65
N ALA A 109 -17.85 8.48 -18.66
CA ALA A 109 -18.21 9.03 -19.97
C ALA A 109 -19.36 10.06 -19.92
N MET A 110 -20.27 9.94 -18.95
CA MET A 110 -21.30 10.97 -18.73
C MET A 110 -20.71 12.23 -18.08
N VAL A 111 -19.84 12.07 -17.08
CA VAL A 111 -19.17 13.17 -16.39
C VAL A 111 -18.28 13.94 -17.35
N ASP A 112 -17.44 13.25 -18.14
CA ASP A 112 -16.50 13.86 -19.08
C ASP A 112 -17.17 14.80 -20.08
N ARG A 113 -18.41 14.48 -20.52
CA ARG A 113 -19.19 15.38 -21.39
C ARG A 113 -19.59 16.68 -20.72
N THR A 114 -19.54 16.78 -19.39
CA THR A 114 -19.88 17.98 -18.61
C THR A 114 -18.66 18.77 -18.17
N LEU A 115 -17.46 18.22 -18.37
CA LEU A 115 -16.22 18.87 -18.02
C LEU A 115 -15.76 19.82 -19.14
N SER A 116 -15.03 20.85 -18.78
CA SER A 116 -14.48 21.84 -19.71
C SER A 116 -12.95 21.75 -19.74
N GLY A 117 -12.33 22.38 -20.76
CA GLY A 117 -10.86 22.49 -20.80
C GLY A 117 -10.10 21.18 -21.03
N GLY A 118 -10.72 20.17 -21.63
CA GLY A 118 -10.09 18.88 -21.89
C GLY A 118 -9.83 18.06 -20.62
N GLU A 119 -10.61 18.31 -19.57
CA GLU A 119 -10.56 17.49 -18.36
C GLU A 119 -11.29 16.15 -18.56
N HIS A 120 -10.74 15.10 -17.98
CA HIS A 120 -11.33 13.77 -17.98
C HIS A 120 -11.19 13.14 -16.59
N VAL A 121 -12.04 12.16 -16.31
CA VAL A 121 -11.89 11.29 -15.12
C VAL A 121 -10.58 10.52 -15.23
N THR A 122 -9.77 10.59 -14.18
CA THR A 122 -8.46 9.92 -14.13
C THR A 122 -8.59 8.44 -13.84
N GLN A 123 -7.51 7.68 -14.08
CA GLN A 123 -7.45 6.25 -13.76
C GLN A 123 -7.79 5.98 -12.29
N PHE A 124 -7.19 6.74 -11.36
CA PHE A 124 -7.40 6.52 -9.94
C PHE A 124 -8.81 6.91 -9.49
N GLU A 125 -9.39 7.98 -10.02
CA GLU A 125 -10.79 8.35 -9.76
C GLU A 125 -11.76 7.26 -10.27
N LEU A 126 -11.53 6.74 -11.47
CA LEU A 126 -12.37 5.67 -12.03
C LEU A 126 -12.26 4.38 -11.22
N MET A 127 -11.02 3.99 -10.85
CA MET A 127 -10.79 2.79 -10.04
C MET A 127 -11.42 2.92 -8.66
N THR A 128 -11.30 4.08 -8.01
CA THR A 128 -11.93 4.36 -6.71
C THR A 128 -13.45 4.28 -6.82
N ALA A 129 -14.04 4.86 -7.86
CA ALA A 129 -15.50 4.82 -8.08
C ALA A 129 -15.99 3.40 -8.35
N ALA A 130 -15.24 2.61 -9.14
CA ALA A 130 -15.54 1.19 -9.39
C ALA A 130 -15.54 0.39 -8.08
N ALA A 131 -14.52 0.61 -7.23
CA ALA A 131 -14.41 -0.04 -5.93
C ALA A 131 -15.60 0.31 -5.02
N LEU A 132 -15.85 1.59 -4.78
CA LEU A 132 -16.94 2.03 -3.89
C LEU A 132 -18.31 1.55 -4.39
N SER A 133 -18.53 1.57 -5.73
CA SER A 133 -19.76 1.05 -6.34
C SER A 133 -19.90 -0.47 -6.14
N GLU A 134 -18.82 -1.23 -6.26
CA GLU A 134 -18.89 -2.68 -6.07
C GLU A 134 -19.08 -3.05 -4.59
N LEU A 135 -18.40 -2.37 -3.66
CA LEU A 135 -18.58 -2.57 -2.22
C LEU A 135 -20.05 -2.33 -1.81
N ALA A 136 -20.66 -1.25 -2.32
CA ALA A 136 -22.08 -0.98 -2.07
C ALA A 136 -23.00 -2.07 -2.64
N ARG A 137 -22.72 -2.56 -3.86
CA ARG A 137 -23.49 -3.63 -4.49
C ARG A 137 -23.39 -4.98 -3.77
N ARG A 138 -22.25 -5.22 -3.13
CA ARG A 138 -22.03 -6.40 -2.28
C ARG A 138 -22.59 -6.24 -0.89
N GLU A 139 -23.23 -5.09 -0.62
CA GLU A 139 -23.88 -4.79 0.65
C GLU A 139 -22.92 -4.96 1.84
N VAL A 140 -21.65 -4.52 1.67
CA VAL A 140 -20.71 -4.53 2.79
C VAL A 140 -21.21 -3.60 3.90
N GLU A 141 -21.01 -4.00 5.15
CA GLU A 141 -21.39 -3.18 6.31
C GLU A 141 -20.30 -2.17 6.64
N VAL A 142 -19.04 -2.57 6.43
CA VAL A 142 -17.88 -1.73 6.63
C VAL A 142 -16.91 -1.84 5.46
N ALA A 143 -16.48 -0.70 4.94
CA ALA A 143 -15.40 -0.60 3.98
C ALA A 143 -14.13 -0.07 4.66
N VAL A 144 -13.00 -0.77 4.49
CA VAL A 144 -11.69 -0.27 4.90
C VAL A 144 -10.96 0.21 3.66
N VAL A 145 -10.74 1.52 3.55
CA VAL A 145 -10.33 2.18 2.31
C VAL A 145 -8.94 2.79 2.46
N GLU A 146 -8.02 2.39 1.62
CA GLU A 146 -6.67 2.96 1.51
C GLU A 146 -6.68 4.23 0.67
N ALA A 147 -6.10 5.32 1.18
CA ALA A 147 -5.79 6.51 0.37
C ALA A 147 -4.61 6.23 -0.57
N GLY A 148 -4.71 6.66 -1.81
CA GLY A 148 -3.65 6.50 -2.80
C GLY A 148 -2.46 7.40 -2.51
N LEU A 149 -2.67 8.71 -2.50
CA LEU A 149 -1.62 9.71 -2.31
C LEU A 149 -2.08 10.90 -1.49
N GLY A 150 -1.38 11.18 -0.40
CA GLY A 150 -1.70 12.32 0.46
C GLY A 150 -2.99 12.12 1.24
N GLY A 151 -3.97 12.95 1.01
CA GLY A 151 -5.30 12.90 1.62
C GLY A 151 -6.23 13.96 1.05
N ARG A 152 -5.88 15.24 1.15
CA ARG A 152 -6.74 16.38 0.78
C ARG A 152 -7.39 16.27 -0.59
N HIS A 153 -6.63 15.87 -1.58
CA HIS A 153 -7.04 15.77 -2.98
C HIS A 153 -7.12 14.33 -3.49
N ASP A 154 -6.93 13.36 -2.60
CA ASP A 154 -7.05 11.95 -2.95
C ASP A 154 -8.50 11.60 -3.30
N ALA A 155 -8.71 10.77 -4.33
CA ALA A 155 -10.06 10.41 -4.78
C ALA A 155 -10.87 9.71 -3.67
N THR A 156 -10.23 9.11 -2.68
CA THR A 156 -10.90 8.50 -1.53
C THR A 156 -11.40 9.51 -0.50
N ASN A 157 -10.97 10.80 -0.57
CA ASN A 157 -11.45 11.87 0.31
C ASN A 157 -12.86 12.37 -0.06
N VAL A 158 -13.71 11.45 -0.46
CA VAL A 158 -15.15 11.60 -0.66
C VAL A 158 -15.94 10.78 0.36
N LEU A 159 -15.22 10.12 1.26
CA LEU A 159 -15.76 9.33 2.35
C LEU A 159 -15.99 10.24 3.56
N ASP A 160 -17.19 10.17 4.12
CA ASP A 160 -17.46 10.74 5.44
C ASP A 160 -17.15 9.68 6.50
N ALA A 161 -15.86 9.30 6.59
CA ALA A 161 -15.43 8.16 7.42
C ALA A 161 -15.51 8.51 8.92
N PRO A 162 -16.26 7.75 9.73
CA PRO A 162 -16.31 7.95 11.18
C PRO A 162 -14.98 7.63 11.88
N VAL A 163 -14.11 6.88 11.23
CA VAL A 163 -12.77 6.54 11.74
C VAL A 163 -11.75 6.79 10.62
N VAL A 164 -10.72 7.55 10.95
CA VAL A 164 -9.51 7.74 10.11
C VAL A 164 -8.33 7.13 10.84
N ALA A 165 -7.56 6.31 10.13
CA ALA A 165 -6.34 5.69 10.66
C ALA A 165 -5.11 6.26 9.96
N LEU A 166 -4.27 7.00 10.68
CA LEU A 166 -2.98 7.50 10.23
C LEU A 166 -1.89 6.53 10.70
N THR A 167 -1.30 5.78 9.76
CA THR A 167 -0.30 4.75 10.12
C THR A 167 1.01 5.35 10.59
N ASN A 168 1.62 6.20 9.77
CA ASN A 168 2.83 6.98 10.05
C ASN A 168 2.97 8.11 9.03
N VAL A 169 3.91 9.01 9.28
CA VAL A 169 4.29 10.09 8.36
C VAL A 169 5.79 10.06 8.16
N GLY A 170 6.24 10.10 6.92
CA GLY A 170 7.64 10.19 6.54
C GLY A 170 7.79 10.95 5.22
N LEU A 171 9.00 11.36 4.90
CA LEU A 171 9.31 12.06 3.65
C LEU A 171 9.08 11.13 2.46
N GLU A 172 8.02 11.40 1.72
CA GLU A 172 7.67 10.73 0.48
C GLU A 172 6.81 11.65 -0.37
N HIS A 173 6.93 11.55 -1.69
CA HIS A 173 6.18 12.38 -2.64
C HIS A 173 6.27 13.89 -2.35
N THR A 174 7.42 14.36 -1.89
CA THR A 174 7.66 15.75 -1.44
C THR A 174 7.33 16.78 -2.51
N ARG A 175 7.46 16.43 -3.80
CA ARG A 175 7.06 17.29 -4.92
C ARG A 175 5.56 17.65 -4.88
N TRP A 176 4.73 16.78 -4.29
CA TRP A 176 3.26 16.92 -4.32
C TRP A 176 2.67 17.27 -2.95
N LEU A 177 3.25 16.69 -1.89
CA LEU A 177 2.70 16.80 -0.53
C LEU A 177 3.39 17.89 0.29
N GLY A 178 4.50 18.46 -0.22
CA GLY A 178 5.30 19.45 0.50
C GLY A 178 6.64 18.91 0.99
N PRO A 179 7.59 19.80 1.28
CA PRO A 179 8.98 19.45 1.54
C PRO A 179 9.25 18.94 2.96
N THR A 180 8.30 19.09 3.91
CA THR A 180 8.49 18.75 5.32
C THR A 180 7.52 17.66 5.79
N VAL A 181 7.87 16.97 6.87
CA VAL A 181 6.99 16.00 7.54
C VAL A 181 5.68 16.67 7.96
N ALA A 182 5.74 17.91 8.48
CA ALA A 182 4.56 18.69 8.85
C ALA A 182 3.62 18.96 7.67
N ASP A 183 4.16 19.27 6.47
CA ASP A 183 3.34 19.48 5.28
C ASP A 183 2.63 18.19 4.87
N ILE A 184 3.38 17.08 4.85
CA ILE A 184 2.86 15.76 4.50
C ILE A 184 1.78 15.31 5.51
N ALA A 185 2.01 15.54 6.81
CA ALA A 185 1.04 15.26 7.86
C ALA A 185 -0.26 16.06 7.62
N ARG A 186 -0.14 17.35 7.33
CA ARG A 186 -1.28 18.27 7.07
C ARG A 186 -2.10 17.84 5.87
N GLU A 187 -1.46 17.37 4.80
CA GLU A 187 -2.13 16.82 3.63
C GLU A 187 -2.88 15.52 3.95
N LYS A 188 -2.27 14.62 4.74
CA LYS A 188 -2.90 13.35 5.14
C LYS A 188 -4.06 13.57 6.11
N LEU A 189 -3.91 14.47 7.08
CA LEU A 189 -4.95 14.78 8.07
C LEU A 189 -6.16 15.53 7.50
N ALA A 190 -6.07 16.07 6.30
CA ALA A 190 -7.16 16.77 5.65
C ALA A 190 -8.40 15.89 5.30
N VAL A 191 -8.29 14.58 5.48
CA VAL A 191 -9.43 13.65 5.32
C VAL A 191 -10.26 13.50 6.60
N VAL A 192 -9.80 14.04 7.72
CA VAL A 192 -10.52 13.94 9.00
C VAL A 192 -11.71 14.89 8.99
N VAL A 193 -12.90 14.30 9.00
CA VAL A 193 -14.16 15.09 9.04
C VAL A 193 -14.55 15.39 10.49
N PRO A 194 -15.35 16.46 10.73
CA PRO A 194 -15.86 16.78 12.05
C PRO A 194 -16.60 15.58 12.69
N GLY A 195 -16.26 15.25 13.93
CA GLY A 195 -16.89 14.14 14.66
C GLY A 195 -16.24 12.77 14.41
N ALA A 196 -15.29 12.66 13.49
CA ALA A 196 -14.53 11.43 13.31
C ALA A 196 -13.58 11.16 14.47
N THR A 197 -13.25 9.89 14.68
CA THR A 197 -12.14 9.47 15.53
C THR A 197 -10.89 9.30 14.66
N LEU A 198 -9.81 9.99 15.04
CA LEU A 198 -8.49 9.85 14.41
C LEU A 198 -7.65 8.86 15.24
N VAL A 199 -7.37 7.71 14.67
CA VAL A 199 -6.42 6.74 15.24
C VAL A 199 -5.04 7.02 14.65
N VAL A 200 -4.01 7.13 15.48
CA VAL A 200 -2.64 7.42 15.05
C VAL A 200 -1.69 6.32 15.49
N GLY A 201 -0.81 5.91 14.57
CA GLY A 201 0.32 5.04 14.86
C GLY A 201 1.49 5.81 15.48
N GLU A 202 2.71 5.27 15.35
CA GLU A 202 3.91 5.96 15.80
C GLU A 202 4.24 7.12 14.85
N LEU A 203 4.37 8.32 15.42
CA LEU A 203 4.68 9.55 14.71
C LEU A 203 5.90 10.22 15.31
N ASP A 204 6.61 11.01 14.50
CA ASP A 204 7.60 11.94 15.01
C ASP A 204 6.96 13.21 15.59
N ALA A 205 7.77 14.04 16.26
CA ALA A 205 7.30 15.25 16.92
C ALA A 205 6.65 16.26 15.97
N GLU A 206 7.10 16.33 14.68
CA GLU A 206 6.52 17.24 13.69
C GLU A 206 5.12 16.79 13.28
N ALA A 207 4.93 15.50 13.04
CA ALA A 207 3.64 14.94 12.70
C ALA A 207 2.65 15.00 13.88
N GLU A 208 3.13 14.71 15.11
CA GLU A 208 2.32 14.86 16.34
C GLU A 208 1.84 16.31 16.55
N ALA A 209 2.69 17.30 16.25
CA ALA A 209 2.30 18.71 16.33
C ALA A 209 1.18 19.07 15.35
N GLU A 210 1.07 18.41 14.19
CA GLU A 210 -0.03 18.59 13.25
C GLU A 210 -1.30 17.82 13.68
N VAL A 211 -1.16 16.62 14.26
CA VAL A 211 -2.28 15.86 14.85
C VAL A 211 -2.95 16.67 15.95
N ALA A 212 -2.17 17.33 16.83
CA ALA A 212 -2.71 18.14 17.92
C ALA A 212 -3.58 19.33 17.46
N LYS A 213 -3.51 19.74 16.18
CA LYS A 213 -4.32 20.81 15.61
C LYS A 213 -5.66 20.32 15.06
N VAL A 214 -5.85 19.00 14.93
CA VAL A 214 -7.06 18.42 14.34
C VAL A 214 -8.20 18.42 15.37
N ALA A 215 -9.35 18.96 15.00
CA ALA A 215 -10.53 18.98 15.86
C ALA A 215 -11.27 17.63 15.82
N ALA A 216 -10.64 16.57 16.31
CA ALA A 216 -11.18 15.20 16.38
C ALA A 216 -10.83 14.53 17.70
N ARG A 217 -11.54 13.45 18.03
CA ARG A 217 -11.09 12.53 19.08
C ARG A 217 -9.85 11.78 18.58
N VAL A 218 -8.70 11.99 19.21
CA VAL A 218 -7.46 11.29 18.88
C VAL A 218 -7.28 10.08 19.78
N VAL A 219 -6.93 8.94 19.17
CA VAL A 219 -6.60 7.68 19.84
C VAL A 219 -5.22 7.25 19.35
N HIS A 220 -4.24 7.18 20.23
CA HIS A 220 -2.93 6.63 19.93
C HIS A 220 -3.00 5.11 20.01
N ALA A 221 -2.64 4.46 18.90
CA ALA A 221 -2.49 3.01 18.88
C ALA A 221 -1.31 2.61 19.76
N GLY A 222 -1.49 1.61 20.59
CA GLY A 222 -0.38 1.07 21.38
C GLY A 222 0.73 0.50 20.50
N SER A 223 1.88 0.16 21.10
CA SER A 223 3.02 -0.42 20.40
C SER A 223 2.77 -1.79 19.76
N GLY A 224 1.62 -2.43 20.08
CA GLY A 224 1.33 -3.80 19.65
C GLY A 224 2.26 -4.85 20.30
N ALA A 225 2.92 -4.50 21.39
CA ALA A 225 3.91 -5.36 22.07
C ALA A 225 3.37 -6.76 22.43
N ASP A 226 2.07 -6.85 22.70
CA ASP A 226 1.38 -8.12 23.05
C ASP A 226 0.96 -8.94 21.81
N SER A 227 1.24 -8.46 20.59
CA SER A 227 0.92 -9.15 19.35
C SER A 227 1.88 -10.30 19.05
N VAL A 228 1.37 -11.39 18.50
CA VAL A 228 2.18 -12.49 17.94
C VAL A 228 2.94 -12.08 16.67
N LEU A 229 2.59 -10.94 16.08
CA LEU A 229 3.22 -10.39 14.88
C LEU A 229 4.58 -9.77 15.20
N ARG A 230 5.44 -9.63 14.18
CA ARG A 230 6.82 -9.13 14.31
C ARG A 230 7.04 -7.86 13.49
N GLY A 231 8.07 -7.11 13.86
CA GLY A 231 8.50 -5.91 13.15
C GLY A 231 7.36 -4.92 12.95
N PHE A 232 7.31 -4.27 11.81
CA PHE A 232 6.30 -3.27 11.44
C PHE A 232 4.86 -3.84 11.30
N HIS A 233 4.69 -5.16 11.15
CA HIS A 233 3.36 -5.76 11.19
C HIS A 233 2.69 -5.58 12.56
N ARG A 234 3.47 -5.58 13.63
CA ARG A 234 2.99 -5.32 15.00
C ARG A 234 2.36 -3.93 15.13
N SER A 235 3.09 -2.90 14.68
CA SER A 235 2.60 -1.51 14.72
C SER A 235 1.39 -1.31 13.81
N ASN A 236 1.41 -1.87 12.59
CA ASN A 236 0.28 -1.79 11.67
C ASN A 236 -0.98 -2.48 12.25
N PHE A 237 -0.80 -3.61 12.92
CA PHE A 237 -1.90 -4.33 13.58
C PHE A 237 -2.45 -3.57 14.78
N ALA A 238 -1.60 -2.88 15.55
CA ALA A 238 -2.05 -2.03 16.64
C ALA A 238 -2.96 -0.89 16.13
N VAL A 239 -2.56 -0.25 15.01
CA VAL A 239 -3.40 0.79 14.36
C VAL A 239 -4.71 0.18 13.84
N ALA A 240 -4.66 -0.98 13.20
CA ALA A 240 -5.83 -1.68 12.67
C ALA A 240 -6.82 -2.04 13.80
N ARG A 241 -6.31 -2.59 14.92
CA ARG A 241 -7.08 -2.93 16.10
C ARG A 241 -7.75 -1.70 16.73
N ALA A 242 -6.98 -0.63 16.94
CA ALA A 242 -7.52 0.61 17.48
C ALA A 242 -8.59 1.25 16.58
N ALA A 243 -8.43 1.14 15.25
CA ALA A 243 -9.42 1.62 14.29
C ALA A 243 -10.69 0.78 14.29
N ALA A 244 -10.59 -0.54 14.42
CA ALA A 244 -11.73 -1.43 14.56
C ALA A 244 -12.46 -1.16 15.88
N ASP A 245 -11.74 -1.05 17.01
CA ASP A 245 -12.31 -0.70 18.33
C ASP A 245 -13.04 0.66 18.30
N ALA A 246 -12.43 1.66 17.65
CA ALA A 246 -13.06 2.98 17.49
C ALA A 246 -14.36 2.94 16.68
N LEU A 247 -14.51 1.98 15.76
CA LEU A 247 -15.67 1.85 14.89
C LEU A 247 -16.82 1.06 15.51
N ILE A 248 -16.51 -0.07 16.16
CA ILE A 248 -17.53 -1.01 16.65
C ILE A 248 -17.59 -1.12 18.18
N GLY A 249 -16.71 -0.46 18.90
CA GLY A 249 -16.58 -0.57 20.36
C GLY A 249 -15.67 -1.74 20.78
N PRO A 250 -15.72 -2.13 22.05
CA PRO A 250 -14.80 -3.12 22.63
C PRO A 250 -14.76 -4.42 21.82
N LEU A 251 -13.53 -4.86 21.49
CA LEU A 251 -13.28 -6.04 20.68
C LEU A 251 -13.21 -7.32 21.52
N ASP A 252 -13.65 -8.45 20.95
CA ASP A 252 -13.39 -9.79 21.48
C ASP A 252 -11.93 -10.16 21.24
N GLU A 253 -11.17 -10.38 22.31
CA GLU A 253 -9.75 -10.71 22.23
C GLU A 253 -9.47 -12.01 21.46
N THR A 254 -10.38 -12.98 21.54
CA THR A 254 -10.24 -14.25 20.81
C THR A 254 -10.37 -14.02 19.31
N ALA A 255 -11.29 -13.16 18.88
CA ALA A 255 -11.45 -12.77 17.50
C ALA A 255 -10.22 -11.97 17.00
N VAL A 256 -9.70 -11.05 17.82
CA VAL A 256 -8.47 -10.31 17.52
C VAL A 256 -7.27 -11.25 17.32
N LEU A 257 -7.12 -12.25 18.18
CA LEU A 257 -6.03 -13.23 18.06
C LEU A 257 -6.17 -14.10 16.79
N ARG A 258 -7.39 -14.51 16.43
CA ARG A 258 -7.63 -15.23 15.17
C ARG A 258 -7.28 -14.37 13.97
N ALA A 259 -7.71 -13.11 13.95
CA ALA A 259 -7.35 -12.17 12.90
C ALA A 259 -5.81 -11.99 12.80
N ALA A 260 -5.12 -11.86 13.93
CA ALA A 260 -3.67 -11.73 13.95
C ALA A 260 -2.96 -12.96 13.38
N ALA A 261 -3.44 -14.16 13.68
CA ALA A 261 -2.88 -15.42 13.19
C ALA A 261 -3.13 -15.64 11.68
N ALA A 262 -4.18 -15.03 11.14
CA ALA A 262 -4.56 -15.11 9.71
C ALA A 262 -3.96 -13.98 8.85
N VAL A 263 -3.15 -13.09 9.43
CA VAL A 263 -2.54 -11.97 8.68
C VAL A 263 -1.68 -12.48 7.53
N ASP A 264 -2.11 -12.17 6.33
CA ASP A 264 -1.33 -12.35 5.10
C ASP A 264 -1.36 -11.05 4.29
N VAL A 265 -0.19 -10.47 4.08
CA VAL A 265 -0.02 -9.25 3.29
C VAL A 265 1.02 -9.50 2.21
N PRO A 266 0.59 -9.91 1.00
CA PRO A 266 1.50 -10.21 -0.08
C PRO A 266 2.50 -9.08 -0.34
N GLY A 267 3.77 -9.43 -0.49
CA GLY A 267 4.84 -8.48 -0.73
C GLY A 267 5.17 -7.54 0.45
N ARG A 268 4.79 -7.90 1.67
CA ARG A 268 5.15 -7.17 2.89
C ARG A 268 5.72 -8.16 3.90
N PHE A 269 7.05 -8.19 4.01
CA PHE A 269 7.80 -9.17 4.82
C PHE A 269 7.34 -10.61 4.56
N GLN A 270 7.05 -10.91 3.30
CA GLN A 270 6.51 -12.20 2.90
C GLN A 270 7.63 -13.23 2.81
N VAL A 271 7.57 -14.27 3.64
CA VAL A 271 8.47 -15.42 3.56
C VAL A 271 8.03 -16.30 2.40
N VAL A 272 8.91 -16.50 1.42
CA VAL A 272 8.64 -17.30 0.21
C VAL A 272 9.45 -18.59 0.17
N ALA A 273 10.51 -18.70 0.98
CA ALA A 273 11.28 -19.92 1.16
C ALA A 273 11.97 -19.93 2.54
N GLU A 274 12.22 -21.12 3.08
CA GLU A 274 12.81 -21.31 4.41
C GLU A 274 14.32 -21.59 4.37
N GLU A 275 14.82 -22.20 3.29
CA GLU A 275 16.23 -22.61 3.16
C GLU A 275 16.80 -22.34 1.75
N PRO A 276 17.55 -21.23 1.57
CA PRO A 276 17.77 -20.13 2.51
C PRO A 276 16.49 -19.35 2.79
N LEU A 277 16.40 -18.77 3.99
CA LEU A 277 15.26 -17.90 4.33
C LEU A 277 15.16 -16.80 3.29
N THR A 278 14.07 -16.75 2.53
CA THR A 278 13.89 -15.77 1.46
C THR A 278 12.65 -14.93 1.72
N ILE A 279 12.83 -13.63 1.79
CA ILE A 279 11.78 -12.65 2.14
C ILE A 279 11.61 -11.67 0.98
N PHE A 280 10.36 -11.43 0.58
CA PHE A 280 9.99 -10.36 -0.36
C PHE A 280 9.30 -9.22 0.37
N ASP A 281 9.78 -8.00 0.13
CA ASP A 281 9.22 -6.79 0.73
C ASP A 281 9.25 -5.60 -0.22
N GLY A 282 8.13 -4.93 -0.35
CA GLY A 282 7.95 -3.78 -1.24
C GLY A 282 8.33 -2.42 -0.62
N ALA A 283 9.19 -2.36 0.39
CA ALA A 283 9.73 -1.09 0.90
C ALA A 283 10.44 -0.32 -0.22
N HIS A 284 10.13 0.98 -0.37
CA HIS A 284 10.56 1.78 -1.52
C HIS A 284 10.86 3.24 -1.17
N ASN A 285 11.04 3.52 0.11
CA ASN A 285 11.52 4.81 0.63
C ASN A 285 12.42 4.57 1.86
N PRO A 286 13.23 5.54 2.28
CA PRO A 286 14.19 5.35 3.37
C PRO A 286 13.54 4.88 4.68
N SER A 287 12.41 5.44 5.09
CA SER A 287 11.72 5.04 6.33
C SER A 287 11.14 3.64 6.26
N GLY A 288 10.60 3.23 5.10
CA GLY A 288 10.12 1.86 4.86
C GLY A 288 11.26 0.84 4.90
N VAL A 289 12.40 1.15 4.27
CA VAL A 289 13.60 0.29 4.31
C VAL A 289 14.20 0.22 5.71
N ALA A 290 14.19 1.31 6.48
CA ALA A 290 14.64 1.30 7.87
C ALA A 290 13.75 0.39 8.74
N ALA A 291 12.42 0.45 8.56
CA ALA A 291 11.49 -0.45 9.24
C ALA A 291 11.70 -1.92 8.85
N LEU A 292 11.96 -2.19 7.56
CA LEU A 292 12.32 -3.52 7.07
C LEU A 292 13.64 -4.00 7.70
N ALA A 293 14.66 -3.15 7.75
CA ALA A 293 15.96 -3.46 8.35
C ALA A 293 15.83 -3.85 9.83
N SER A 294 15.01 -3.14 10.59
CA SER A 294 14.70 -3.48 11.98
C SER A 294 14.01 -4.85 12.08
N ALA A 295 12.99 -5.12 11.25
CA ALA A 295 12.29 -6.39 11.23
C ALA A 295 13.20 -7.57 10.84
N LEU A 296 14.10 -7.36 9.88
CA LEU A 296 15.11 -8.35 9.49
C LEU A 296 16.04 -8.67 10.66
N THR A 297 16.52 -7.67 11.40
CA THR A 297 17.37 -7.85 12.56
C THR A 297 16.68 -8.69 13.65
N GLU A 298 15.39 -8.51 13.89
CA GLU A 298 14.61 -9.30 14.83
C GLU A 298 14.43 -10.77 14.38
N THR A 299 14.46 -11.03 13.07
CA THR A 299 14.08 -12.35 12.51
C THR A 299 15.27 -13.22 12.14
N MET A 300 16.40 -12.64 11.72
CA MET A 300 17.48 -13.39 11.05
C MET A 300 18.48 -14.08 11.98
N GLU A 301 18.47 -13.85 13.29
CA GLU A 301 19.32 -14.56 14.26
C GLU A 301 20.81 -14.71 13.83
N ALA A 302 21.45 -13.65 13.33
CA ALA A 302 22.84 -13.66 12.84
C ALA A 302 23.11 -14.48 11.54
N ARG A 303 22.09 -14.80 10.75
CA ARG A 303 22.28 -15.38 9.40
C ARG A 303 22.92 -14.36 8.46
N PRO A 304 23.88 -14.75 7.59
CA PRO A 304 24.38 -13.85 6.57
C PRO A 304 23.24 -13.48 5.61
N LEU A 305 23.02 -12.17 5.45
CA LEU A 305 21.97 -11.62 4.58
C LEU A 305 22.54 -11.22 3.23
N VAL A 306 21.89 -11.63 2.15
CA VAL A 306 22.14 -11.11 0.79
C VAL A 306 20.90 -10.36 0.32
N ALA A 307 21.07 -9.09 -0.09
CA ALA A 307 19.98 -8.27 -0.59
C ALA A 307 19.87 -8.34 -2.11
N VAL A 308 18.65 -8.50 -2.65
CA VAL A 308 18.31 -8.27 -4.05
C VAL A 308 17.57 -6.94 -4.14
N VAL A 309 18.11 -5.96 -4.87
CA VAL A 309 17.61 -4.59 -4.82
C VAL A 309 17.30 -4.03 -6.20
N SER A 310 16.10 -3.46 -6.35
CA SER A 310 15.70 -2.62 -7.49
C SER A 310 15.01 -1.37 -6.96
N VAL A 311 15.40 -0.19 -7.41
CA VAL A 311 14.87 1.10 -6.95
C VAL A 311 14.42 1.91 -8.15
N LEU A 312 13.32 2.66 -8.04
CA LEU A 312 12.87 3.57 -9.08
C LEU A 312 13.64 4.90 -9.04
N ASP A 313 13.72 5.59 -10.18
CA ASP A 313 14.48 6.83 -10.39
C ASP A 313 13.96 8.04 -9.60
N ASP A 314 12.68 7.99 -9.18
CA ASP A 314 12.05 9.03 -8.37
C ASP A 314 12.22 8.83 -6.85
N LYS A 315 12.96 7.79 -6.43
CA LYS A 315 13.14 7.45 -5.01
C LYS A 315 14.55 7.80 -4.51
N ASP A 316 14.67 8.02 -3.21
CA ASP A 316 15.95 8.23 -2.55
C ASP A 316 16.71 6.90 -2.37
N ALA A 317 17.37 6.48 -3.47
CA ALA A 317 18.15 5.25 -3.47
C ALA A 317 19.31 5.28 -2.46
N ALA A 318 19.94 6.44 -2.26
CA ALA A 318 21.05 6.58 -1.32
C ALA A 318 20.60 6.36 0.13
N GLY A 319 19.51 7.00 0.55
CA GLY A 319 18.91 6.79 1.88
C GLY A 319 18.46 5.35 2.10
N MET A 320 17.86 4.72 1.08
CA MET A 320 17.42 3.32 1.16
C MET A 320 18.61 2.37 1.30
N LEU A 321 19.65 2.51 0.48
CA LEU A 321 20.85 1.67 0.54
C LEU A 321 21.61 1.88 1.85
N SER A 322 21.72 3.11 2.34
CA SER A 322 22.35 3.41 3.62
C SER A 322 21.68 2.71 4.81
N ALA A 323 20.36 2.52 4.75
CA ALA A 323 19.62 1.83 5.80
C ALA A 323 19.75 0.29 5.71
N LEU A 324 19.88 -0.28 4.51
CA LEU A 324 19.85 -1.72 4.29
C LEU A 324 21.24 -2.37 4.28
N LEU A 325 22.20 -1.79 3.54
CA LEU A 325 23.49 -2.41 3.24
C LEU A 325 24.34 -2.74 4.47
N PRO A 326 24.30 -1.99 5.58
CA PRO A 326 25.05 -2.35 6.80
C PRO A 326 24.68 -3.71 7.39
N LEU A 327 23.49 -4.25 7.07
CA LEU A 327 23.03 -5.56 7.52
C LEU A 327 23.45 -6.68 6.58
N CYS A 328 23.94 -6.36 5.38
CA CYS A 328 24.12 -7.32 4.30
C CYS A 328 25.57 -7.82 4.23
N ALA A 329 25.73 -9.13 4.05
CA ALA A 329 27.01 -9.77 3.70
C ALA A 329 27.31 -9.63 2.19
N GLY A 330 26.28 -9.39 1.37
CA GLY A 330 26.37 -9.19 -0.08
C GLY A 330 25.10 -8.56 -0.64
N ALA A 331 25.19 -8.08 -1.89
CA ALA A 331 24.04 -7.54 -2.61
C ALA A 331 24.05 -7.96 -4.09
N VAL A 332 22.86 -8.19 -4.66
CA VAL A 332 22.66 -8.38 -6.10
C VAL A 332 21.72 -7.27 -6.57
N PHE A 333 22.23 -6.40 -7.45
CA PHE A 333 21.42 -5.32 -8.02
C PHE A 333 20.75 -5.78 -9.31
N THR A 334 19.44 -5.52 -9.40
CA THR A 334 18.61 -5.90 -10.54
C THR A 334 17.71 -4.74 -10.96
N ALA A 335 16.93 -4.92 -12.03
CA ALA A 335 15.93 -3.96 -12.48
C ALA A 335 14.56 -4.65 -12.60
N SER A 336 13.53 -4.10 -11.93
CA SER A 336 12.16 -4.50 -12.21
C SER A 336 11.78 -4.11 -13.66
N ARG A 337 10.73 -4.74 -14.19
CA ARG A 337 10.22 -4.41 -15.54
C ARG A 337 9.59 -3.01 -15.65
N ASN A 338 9.50 -2.26 -14.55
CA ASN A 338 9.04 -0.88 -14.58
C ASN A 338 10.08 -0.01 -15.30
N PRO A 339 9.70 0.80 -16.33
CA PRO A 339 10.62 1.60 -17.13
C PRO A 339 11.36 2.68 -16.32
N ARG A 340 10.89 3.03 -15.13
CA ARG A 340 11.55 3.97 -14.22
C ARG A 340 12.58 3.31 -13.28
N ALA A 341 12.83 2.01 -13.43
CA ALA A 341 13.84 1.35 -12.61
C ALA A 341 15.23 1.92 -12.93
N LEU A 342 15.97 2.28 -11.88
CA LEU A 342 17.40 2.61 -12.03
C LEU A 342 18.16 1.43 -12.58
N SER A 343 19.19 1.71 -13.38
CA SER A 343 20.04 0.64 -13.89
C SER A 343 20.76 -0.07 -12.74
N PRO A 344 20.91 -1.40 -12.78
CA PRO A 344 21.64 -2.15 -11.75
C PRO A 344 23.07 -1.62 -11.55
N ALA A 345 23.72 -1.15 -12.62
CA ALA A 345 25.05 -0.55 -12.57
C ALA A 345 25.07 0.76 -11.77
N THR A 346 24.02 1.59 -11.88
CA THR A 346 23.86 2.82 -11.08
C THR A 346 23.77 2.48 -9.60
N LEU A 347 22.96 1.47 -9.24
CA LEU A 347 22.80 1.03 -7.86
C LEU A 347 24.09 0.43 -7.30
N ALA A 348 24.81 -0.39 -8.06
CA ALA A 348 26.10 -0.96 -7.67
C ALA A 348 27.16 0.14 -7.44
N SER A 349 27.23 1.14 -8.33
CA SER A 349 28.13 2.29 -8.16
C SER A 349 27.80 3.09 -6.90
N LEU A 350 26.53 3.34 -6.64
CA LEU A 350 26.08 4.06 -5.44
C LEU A 350 26.40 3.26 -4.17
N ALA A 351 26.17 1.94 -4.16
CA ALA A 351 26.50 1.08 -3.04
C ALA A 351 28.00 1.10 -2.73
N ALA A 352 28.86 1.05 -3.76
CA ALA A 352 30.30 1.16 -3.58
C ALA A 352 30.72 2.50 -2.97
N GLN A 353 30.11 3.61 -3.39
CA GLN A 353 30.35 4.95 -2.81
C GLN A 353 29.94 5.04 -1.34
N LEU A 354 28.89 4.31 -0.95
CA LEU A 354 28.40 4.24 0.42
C LEU A 354 29.20 3.25 1.31
N GLY A 355 30.23 2.60 0.75
CA GLY A 355 31.02 1.58 1.49
C GLY A 355 30.26 0.29 1.75
N GLY A 356 29.34 -0.06 0.87
CA GLY A 356 28.51 -1.27 0.97
C GLY A 356 29.31 -2.58 0.80
N PRO A 357 28.65 -3.72 1.03
CA PRO A 357 29.27 -5.05 0.91
C PRO A 357 29.60 -5.39 -0.56
N PRO A 358 30.33 -6.50 -0.82
CA PRO A 358 30.53 -7.03 -2.16
C PRO A 358 29.19 -7.15 -2.89
N SER A 359 29.16 -6.72 -4.16
CA SER A 359 27.92 -6.73 -4.92
C SER A 359 28.09 -7.24 -6.34
N GLU A 360 27.03 -7.86 -6.85
CA GLU A 360 26.92 -8.36 -8.22
C GLU A 360 25.76 -7.68 -8.96
N ILE A 361 25.72 -7.82 -10.28
CA ILE A 361 24.68 -7.30 -11.15
C ILE A 361 24.05 -8.47 -11.89
N GLU A 362 22.73 -8.62 -11.76
CA GLU A 362 21.93 -9.53 -12.56
C GLU A 362 20.64 -8.81 -13.00
N SER A 363 20.45 -8.67 -14.29
CA SER A 363 19.34 -7.88 -14.83
C SER A 363 17.97 -8.55 -14.70
N ASP A 364 17.93 -9.90 -14.71
CA ASP A 364 16.69 -10.64 -14.51
C ASP A 364 16.39 -10.78 -13.01
N PRO A 365 15.23 -10.29 -12.52
CA PRO A 365 14.89 -10.33 -11.11
C PRO A 365 14.88 -11.74 -10.49
N ARG A 366 14.44 -12.76 -11.24
CA ARG A 366 14.35 -14.14 -10.73
C ARG A 366 15.74 -14.76 -10.60
N ARG A 367 16.58 -14.57 -11.63
CA ARG A 367 17.99 -14.97 -11.59
C ARG A 367 18.76 -14.23 -10.50
N ALA A 368 18.43 -12.98 -10.26
CA ALA A 368 19.04 -12.21 -9.16
C ALA A 368 18.71 -12.84 -7.79
N VAL A 369 17.47 -13.31 -7.59
CA VAL A 369 17.08 -14.04 -6.36
C VAL A 369 17.80 -15.38 -6.28
N GLU A 370 17.86 -16.18 -7.36
CA GLU A 370 18.59 -17.45 -7.42
C GLU A 370 20.08 -17.23 -7.07
N ARG A 371 20.69 -16.20 -7.66
CA ARG A 371 22.09 -15.85 -7.38
C ARG A 371 22.31 -15.43 -5.93
N ALA A 372 21.41 -14.65 -5.38
CA ALA A 372 21.47 -14.25 -3.97
C ALA A 372 21.32 -15.46 -3.02
N GLN A 373 20.48 -16.44 -3.37
CA GLN A 373 20.33 -17.68 -2.60
C GLN A 373 21.59 -18.53 -2.64
N GLU A 374 22.27 -18.61 -3.79
CA GLU A 374 23.59 -19.27 -3.89
C GLU A 374 24.63 -18.60 -2.98
N LEU A 375 24.70 -17.25 -3.00
CA LEU A 375 25.63 -16.48 -2.18
C LEU A 375 25.34 -16.59 -0.68
N ALA A 376 24.08 -16.62 -0.30
CA ALA A 376 23.66 -16.77 1.10
C ALA A 376 23.93 -18.19 1.62
N GLY A 377 23.86 -19.20 0.75
CA GLY A 377 23.91 -20.61 1.14
C GLY A 377 22.71 -21.03 1.98
N ARG A 378 22.55 -22.34 2.23
CA ARG A 378 21.36 -22.89 2.92
C ARG A 378 21.07 -22.28 4.30
N GLY A 379 22.10 -21.92 5.05
CA GLY A 379 22.00 -21.33 6.39
C GLY A 379 21.82 -19.80 6.39
N GLY A 380 21.85 -19.16 5.23
CA GLY A 380 21.73 -17.72 5.09
C GLY A 380 20.30 -17.22 4.90
N ALA A 381 20.21 -15.94 4.59
CA ALA A 381 18.94 -15.27 4.29
C ALA A 381 19.07 -14.38 3.05
N VAL A 382 17.96 -14.24 2.31
CA VAL A 382 17.82 -13.37 1.15
C VAL A 382 16.64 -12.41 1.39
N VAL A 383 16.81 -11.12 1.07
CA VAL A 383 15.72 -10.17 1.00
C VAL A 383 15.66 -9.54 -0.39
N ALA A 384 14.50 -9.61 -1.07
CA ALA A 384 14.25 -8.87 -2.30
C ALA A 384 13.39 -7.64 -1.97
N THR A 385 13.91 -6.42 -2.25
CA THR A 385 13.29 -5.17 -1.82
C THR A 385 13.68 -3.96 -2.69
N GLY A 386 13.23 -2.78 -2.29
CA GLY A 386 13.52 -1.50 -2.93
C GLY A 386 12.44 -1.03 -3.89
N SER A 387 11.53 -1.93 -4.30
CA SER A 387 10.39 -1.58 -5.15
C SER A 387 9.28 -2.61 -5.03
N ILE A 388 8.05 -2.14 -4.94
CA ILE A 388 6.86 -3.01 -5.03
C ILE A 388 6.78 -3.70 -6.40
N TYR A 389 7.33 -3.08 -7.46
CA TYR A 389 7.36 -3.64 -8.81
C TYR A 389 8.35 -4.81 -8.93
N LEU A 390 9.47 -4.77 -8.20
CA LEU A 390 10.36 -5.92 -8.10
C LEU A 390 9.61 -7.12 -7.49
N VAL A 391 8.91 -6.89 -6.38
CA VAL A 391 8.12 -7.94 -5.72
C VAL A 391 7.01 -8.46 -6.63
N ALA A 392 6.32 -7.57 -7.34
CA ALA A 392 5.32 -7.93 -8.33
C ALA A 392 5.88 -8.82 -9.46
N ASP A 393 7.06 -8.50 -9.99
CA ASP A 393 7.73 -9.29 -11.01
C ASP A 393 8.14 -10.68 -10.49
N LEU A 394 8.53 -10.77 -9.22
CA LEU A 394 8.91 -12.05 -8.59
C LEU A 394 7.72 -12.94 -8.29
N LEU A 395 6.58 -12.36 -7.87
CA LEU A 395 5.36 -13.10 -7.52
C LEU A 395 4.47 -13.43 -8.73
N SER A 396 4.60 -12.69 -9.84
CA SER A 396 3.80 -12.91 -11.05
C SER A 396 4.25 -14.14 -11.82
N ASP A 397 3.33 -14.82 -12.52
CA ASP A 397 3.66 -15.90 -13.43
C ASP A 397 4.57 -15.42 -14.58
N PRO A 398 5.51 -16.26 -15.05
CA PRO A 398 6.31 -15.95 -16.23
C PRO A 398 5.43 -15.65 -17.44
N GLY A 399 5.65 -14.51 -18.11
CA GLY A 399 4.89 -14.11 -19.31
C GLY A 399 3.66 -13.25 -19.05
N ARG A 400 3.27 -13.01 -17.81
CA ARG A 400 2.20 -12.07 -17.49
C ARG A 400 2.66 -10.61 -17.70
N ARG A 401 1.74 -9.71 -18.06
CA ARG A 401 2.01 -8.27 -18.15
C ARG A 401 2.59 -7.77 -16.83
N ALA A 402 3.52 -6.81 -16.89
CA ALA A 402 4.03 -6.15 -15.71
C ALA A 402 2.87 -5.53 -14.92
N ALA A 403 2.92 -5.62 -13.59
CA ALA A 403 2.07 -4.81 -12.74
C ALA A 403 2.20 -3.35 -13.17
N SER A 404 1.11 -2.60 -13.10
CA SER A 404 0.96 -1.21 -13.58
C SER A 404 2.26 -0.40 -13.54
N ALA A 405 2.56 0.37 -14.57
CA ALA A 405 3.74 1.25 -14.67
C ALA A 405 3.58 2.55 -13.82
N LEU A 406 2.80 2.51 -12.74
CA LEU A 406 2.55 3.65 -11.85
C LEU A 406 3.79 4.09 -11.07
#